data_bec7bbe89671b5a64456eb0c76f59938
#
_entry.id   bec7bbe89671b5a64456eb0c76f59938
#
_cell.length_a   1.000
_cell.length_b   1.000
_cell.length_c   1.000
_cell.angle_alpha   90.00
_cell.angle_beta   90.00
_cell.angle_gamma   90.00
#
_symmetry.space_group_name_H-M   'P 1'
#
loop_
_entity.id
_entity.type
_entity.pdbx_description
1 polymer ?
#
loop_
_entity_poly.entity_id
_entity_poly.type
_entity_poly.pdbx_seq_one_letter_code
_entity_poly.pdbx_strand_id
1 'polypeptide(L)'
;MDMSDQDITNLVRQMAAPPKEATYTDADVEELVRMHAGGRHRMRSEAEILARYNLGRKQYKQLKLSRENNREQQQMLYAELKVLGWILGRKERDVVMEING
;
A
#
# COMPACT_ATOMS: atom_id res chain seq x y z
N MET A 1 -12.47 -7.18 7.07
CA MET A 1 -12.72 -7.01 5.63
C MET A 1 -11.87 -8.02 4.87
N ASP A 2 -12.53 -8.88 4.19
CA ASP A 2 -11.83 -9.92 3.45
C ASP A 2 -11.47 -9.39 2.07
N MET A 3 -10.19 -9.40 1.76
CA MET A 3 -9.74 -9.07 0.43
C MET A 3 -9.88 -10.29 -0.45
N SER A 4 -10.59 -10.14 -1.55
CA SER A 4 -10.65 -11.20 -2.55
C SER A 4 -9.33 -11.26 -3.32
N ASP A 5 -9.07 -12.40 -3.95
CA ASP A 5 -7.89 -12.53 -4.81
C ASP A 5 -7.90 -11.51 -5.94
N GLN A 6 -9.08 -11.17 -6.43
CA GLN A 6 -9.24 -10.16 -7.45
C GLN A 6 -8.85 -8.77 -6.95
N ASP A 7 -9.17 -8.43 -5.72
CA ASP A 7 -8.82 -7.16 -5.11
C ASP A 7 -7.30 -7.04 -4.95
N ILE A 8 -6.65 -8.11 -4.52
CA ILE A 8 -5.19 -8.15 -4.41
C ILE A 8 -4.55 -7.97 -5.78
N THR A 9 -5.07 -8.66 -6.80
CA THR A 9 -4.56 -8.54 -8.16
C THR A 9 -4.68 -7.11 -8.67
N ASN A 10 -5.83 -6.48 -8.47
CA ASN A 10 -6.04 -5.11 -8.89
C ASN A 10 -5.12 -4.13 -8.17
N LEU A 11 -4.91 -4.35 -6.89
CA LEU A 11 -4.02 -3.53 -6.08
C LEU A 11 -2.58 -3.61 -6.58
N VAL A 12 -2.09 -4.82 -6.83
CA VAL A 12 -0.75 -5.03 -7.37
C VAL A 12 -0.59 -4.33 -8.72
N ARG A 13 -1.58 -4.41 -9.58
CA ARG A 13 -1.56 -3.73 -10.87
C ARG A 13 -1.49 -2.22 -10.72
N GLN A 14 -2.23 -1.65 -9.76
CA GLN A 14 -2.22 -0.21 -9.51
C GLN A 14 -0.89 0.25 -8.94
N MET A 15 -0.32 -0.52 -8.03
CA MET A 15 0.93 -0.16 -7.37
C MET A 15 2.14 -0.26 -8.27
N ALA A 16 2.17 -1.27 -9.10
CA ALA A 16 3.32 -1.50 -9.97
C ALA A 16 3.43 -0.43 -11.05
N ALA A 17 2.44 0.45 -11.19
CA ALA A 17 2.37 1.41 -12.29
C ALA A 17 2.88 0.74 -13.56
N PRO A 18 2.33 -0.41 -13.91
CA PRO A 18 3.04 -1.26 -14.81
C PRO A 18 3.16 -0.60 -16.15
N PRO A 19 4.32 -0.66 -16.71
CA PRO A 19 4.43 -0.56 -18.12
C PRO A 19 3.44 -1.55 -18.72
N LYS A 20 3.00 -1.29 -19.91
CA LYS A 20 1.98 -2.03 -20.65
C LYS A 20 2.14 -3.54 -20.66
N GLU A 21 3.28 -4.03 -20.22
CA GLU A 21 3.68 -5.43 -20.31
C GLU A 21 3.83 -6.11 -18.97
N ALA A 22 3.54 -5.40 -17.91
CA ALA A 22 3.65 -6.02 -16.61
C ALA A 22 2.50 -6.96 -16.41
N THR A 23 2.85 -8.18 -16.40
CA THR A 23 1.89 -9.22 -16.35
C THR A 23 2.11 -10.04 -15.11
N TYR A 24 1.37 -9.70 -14.10
CA TYR A 24 1.11 -10.69 -13.09
C TYR A 24 -0.07 -11.50 -13.60
N THR A 25 0.15 -12.76 -13.85
CA THR A 25 -0.95 -13.66 -14.20
C THR A 25 -1.71 -14.02 -12.92
N ASP A 26 -2.95 -14.46 -13.09
CA ASP A 26 -3.73 -14.93 -11.93
C ASP A 26 -3.02 -16.08 -11.23
N ALA A 27 -2.30 -16.92 -11.97
CA ALA A 27 -1.51 -18.00 -11.41
C ALA A 27 -0.38 -17.48 -10.52
N ASP A 28 0.29 -16.40 -10.91
CA ASP A 28 1.34 -15.79 -10.10
C ASP A 28 0.80 -15.25 -8.80
N VAL A 29 -0.36 -14.61 -8.85
CA VAL A 29 -1.01 -14.08 -7.65
C VAL A 29 -1.47 -15.21 -6.75
N GLU A 30 -2.05 -16.26 -7.30
CA GLU A 30 -2.45 -17.44 -6.53
C GLU A 30 -1.27 -18.10 -5.84
N GLU A 31 -0.13 -18.19 -6.53
CA GLU A 31 1.08 -18.73 -5.95
C GLU A 31 1.56 -17.90 -4.78
N LEU A 32 1.59 -16.57 -4.93
CA LEU A 32 1.98 -15.66 -3.84
C LEU A 32 1.05 -15.80 -2.64
N VAL A 33 -0.25 -15.86 -2.88
CA VAL A 33 -1.23 -16.03 -1.80
C VAL A 33 -1.04 -17.36 -1.11
N ARG A 34 -0.81 -18.43 -1.87
CA ARG A 34 -0.59 -19.77 -1.32
C ARG A 34 0.68 -19.83 -0.50
N MET A 35 1.77 -19.24 -0.97
CA MET A 35 3.03 -19.16 -0.24
C MET A 35 2.84 -18.40 1.07
N HIS A 36 2.09 -17.33 1.04
CA HIS A 36 1.80 -16.55 2.23
C HIS A 36 0.95 -17.33 3.23
N ALA A 37 -0.12 -17.97 2.75
CA ALA A 37 -1.06 -18.68 3.60
C ALA A 37 -0.48 -19.97 4.19
N GLY A 38 0.37 -20.66 3.43
CA GLY A 38 0.97 -21.93 3.88
C GLY A 38 2.26 -21.77 4.65
N GLY A 39 2.76 -20.56 4.80
CA GLY A 39 4.08 -20.30 5.34
C GLY A 39 4.09 -19.78 6.76
N ARG A 40 5.25 -19.28 7.12
CA ARG A 40 5.52 -18.68 8.44
C ARG A 40 4.99 -17.26 8.55
N HIS A 41 4.48 -16.72 7.45
CA HIS A 41 4.02 -15.35 7.39
C HIS A 41 2.58 -15.25 7.82
N ARG A 42 2.28 -14.25 8.61
CA ARG A 42 0.93 -13.91 9.02
C ARG A 42 0.60 -12.52 8.53
N MET A 43 -0.66 -12.28 8.22
CA MET A 43 -1.11 -10.93 7.96
C MET A 43 -0.94 -10.10 9.21
N ARG A 44 -0.52 -8.85 9.02
CA ARG A 44 -0.45 -7.90 10.11
C ARG A 44 -1.85 -7.62 10.65
N SER A 45 -1.93 -7.36 11.95
CA SER A 45 -3.19 -6.97 12.56
C SER A 45 -3.61 -5.58 12.11
N GLU A 46 -4.91 -5.28 12.25
CA GLU A 46 -5.42 -3.94 11.96
C GLU A 46 -4.67 -2.86 12.75
N ALA A 47 -4.38 -3.13 14.02
CA ALA A 47 -3.65 -2.21 14.87
C ALA A 47 -2.24 -1.93 14.33
N GLU A 48 -1.55 -2.95 13.86
CA GLU A 48 -0.21 -2.79 13.29
C GLU A 48 -0.25 -2.00 11.97
N ILE A 49 -1.24 -2.29 11.13
CA ILE A 49 -1.43 -1.57 9.87
C ILE A 49 -1.75 -0.11 10.13
N LEU A 50 -2.61 0.17 11.09
CA LEU A 50 -2.96 1.52 11.49
C LEU A 50 -1.75 2.28 12.05
N ALA A 51 -0.94 1.62 12.88
CA ALA A 51 0.28 2.20 13.42
C ALA A 51 1.26 2.56 12.30
N ARG A 52 1.43 1.69 11.32
CA ARG A 52 2.28 1.95 10.15
C ARG A 52 1.74 3.11 9.32
N TYR A 53 0.44 3.16 9.12
CA TYR A 53 -0.23 4.26 8.41
C TYR A 53 0.03 5.60 9.10
N ASN A 54 -0.17 5.66 10.41
CA ASN A 54 0.04 6.90 11.17
C ASN A 54 1.50 7.34 11.19
N LEU A 55 2.43 6.38 11.34
CA LEU A 55 3.85 6.67 11.27
C LEU A 55 4.24 7.21 9.90
N GLY A 56 3.73 6.58 8.84
CA GLY A 56 3.99 7.01 7.47
C GLY A 56 3.49 8.43 7.20
N ARG A 57 2.35 8.80 7.75
CA ARG A 57 1.82 10.16 7.64
C ARG A 57 2.77 11.19 8.26
N LYS A 58 3.30 10.88 9.43
CA LYS A 58 4.28 11.75 10.10
C LYS A 58 5.56 11.86 9.28
N GLN A 59 6.06 10.76 8.76
CA GLN A 59 7.25 10.75 7.92
C GLN A 59 7.04 11.55 6.63
N TYR A 60 5.90 11.42 6.00
CA TYR A 60 5.55 12.19 4.81
C TYR A 60 5.57 13.69 5.09
N LYS A 61 4.98 14.09 6.21
CA LYS A 61 4.98 15.48 6.63
C LYS A 61 6.40 16.02 6.83
N GLN A 62 7.26 15.23 7.45
CA GLN A 62 8.67 15.59 7.64
C GLN A 62 9.40 15.72 6.32
N LEU A 63 9.16 14.81 5.38
CA LEU A 63 9.76 14.88 4.05
C LEU A 63 9.35 16.16 3.29
N LYS A 64 8.08 16.54 3.41
CA LYS A 64 7.58 17.76 2.77
C LYS A 64 8.20 19.03 3.35
N LEU A 65 8.54 19.02 4.64
CA LEU A 65 9.16 20.15 5.31
C LEU A 65 10.67 20.18 5.13
N SER A 66 11.27 19.11 4.67
CA SER A 66 12.71 19.03 4.45
C SER A 66 13.13 19.91 3.27
N ARG A 67 14.30 20.53 3.40
CA ARG A 67 14.89 21.30 2.32
C ARG A 67 15.62 20.44 1.30
N GLU A 68 15.83 19.16 1.60
CA GLU A 68 16.50 18.25 0.70
C GLU A 68 15.55 17.79 -0.41
N ASN A 69 16.14 17.44 -1.56
CA ASN A 69 15.35 16.87 -2.65
C ASN A 69 15.05 15.41 -2.32
N ASN A 70 13.82 15.18 -1.87
CA ASN A 70 13.35 13.84 -1.49
C ASN A 70 12.06 13.47 -2.23
N ARG A 71 11.90 13.97 -3.42
CA ARG A 71 10.68 13.80 -4.21
C ARG A 71 10.31 12.33 -4.44
N GLU A 72 11.29 11.50 -4.76
CA GLU A 72 11.06 10.08 -4.95
C GLU A 72 10.58 9.41 -3.66
N GLN A 73 11.21 9.75 -2.55
CA GLN A 73 10.80 9.23 -1.24
C GLN A 73 9.38 9.65 -0.89
N GLN A 74 9.02 10.89 -1.18
CA GLN A 74 7.65 11.37 -0.99
C GLN A 74 6.66 10.57 -1.82
N GLN A 75 6.97 10.32 -3.09
CA GLN A 75 6.10 9.58 -3.99
C GLN A 75 5.90 8.13 -3.53
N MET A 76 6.98 7.48 -3.14
CA MET A 76 6.93 6.12 -2.64
C MET A 76 6.10 6.01 -1.37
N LEU A 77 6.32 6.92 -0.45
CA LEU A 77 5.60 6.91 0.83
C LEU A 77 4.11 7.26 0.62
N TYR A 78 3.83 8.18 -0.29
CA TYR A 78 2.46 8.53 -0.65
C TYR A 78 1.70 7.31 -1.19
N ALA A 79 2.32 6.56 -2.08
CA ALA A 79 1.74 5.34 -2.63
C ALA A 79 1.50 4.30 -1.54
N GLU A 80 2.47 4.10 -0.65
CA GLU A 80 2.33 3.19 0.48
C GLU A 80 1.15 3.57 1.37
N LEU A 81 1.02 4.85 1.69
CA LEU A 81 -0.06 5.34 2.53
C LEU A 81 -1.44 5.15 1.89
N LYS A 82 -1.53 5.34 0.59
CA LYS A 82 -2.78 5.08 -0.13
C LYS A 82 -3.18 3.61 -0.03
N VAL A 83 -2.23 2.72 -0.16
CA VAL A 83 -2.48 1.28 -0.05
C VAL A 83 -2.90 0.90 1.37
N LEU A 84 -2.19 1.39 2.37
CA LEU A 84 -2.53 1.12 3.77
C LEU A 84 -3.92 1.65 4.11
N GLY A 85 -4.25 2.83 3.63
CA GLY A 85 -5.58 3.39 3.80
C GLY A 85 -6.66 2.53 3.16
N TRP A 86 -6.39 2.00 1.97
CA TRP A 86 -7.30 1.09 1.29
C TRP A 86 -7.49 -0.21 2.10
N ILE A 87 -6.41 -0.79 2.60
CA ILE A 87 -6.47 -2.00 3.43
C ILE A 87 -7.30 -1.74 4.70
N LEU A 88 -7.19 -0.55 5.27
CA LEU A 88 -7.97 -0.16 6.43
C LEU A 88 -9.44 0.13 6.11
N GLY A 89 -9.84 0.03 4.86
CA GLY A 89 -11.22 0.27 4.44
C GLY A 89 -11.59 1.73 4.28
N ARG A 90 -10.61 2.62 4.21
CA ARG A 90 -10.84 4.06 4.05
C ARG A 90 -11.05 4.40 2.58
N LYS A 91 -11.86 5.41 2.32
CA LYS A 91 -12.04 5.92 0.97
C LYS A 91 -10.80 6.69 0.53
N GLU A 92 -10.44 6.56 -0.73
CA GLU A 92 -9.25 7.24 -1.28
C GLU A 92 -9.27 8.74 -1.01
N ARG A 93 -10.41 9.38 -1.17
CA ARG A 93 -10.58 10.80 -0.90
C ARG A 93 -10.19 11.16 0.53
N ASP A 94 -10.64 10.35 1.49
CA ASP A 94 -10.34 10.59 2.91
C ASP A 94 -8.87 10.38 3.21
N VAL A 95 -8.25 9.38 2.59
CA VAL A 95 -6.82 9.10 2.72
C VAL A 95 -6.00 10.27 2.19
N VAL A 96 -6.33 10.77 1.01
CA VAL A 96 -5.64 11.91 0.41
C VAL A 96 -5.75 13.14 1.31
N MET A 97 -6.92 13.40 1.86
CA MET A 97 -7.13 14.50 2.79
C MET A 97 -6.30 14.35 4.06
N GLU A 98 -6.24 13.16 4.63
CA GLU A 98 -5.45 12.90 5.83
C GLU A 98 -3.95 13.04 5.57
N ILE A 99 -3.45 12.58 4.44
CA ILE A 99 -2.04 12.68 4.08
C ILE A 99 -1.63 14.13 3.89
N ASN A 100 -2.48 14.93 3.27
CA ASN A 100 -2.17 16.33 2.94
C ASN A 100 -2.60 17.32 4.03
N GLY A 101 -3.28 16.82 5.04
CA GLY A 101 -3.74 17.64 6.16
C GLY A 101 -2.62 17.93 7.20
#